data_53b4d32364351ba5272017925a72ac23
#
_entry.id   53b4d32364351ba5272017925a72ac23
#
_cell.length_a   1.000
_cell.length_b   1.000
_cell.length_c   1.000
_cell.angle_alpha   90.00
_cell.angle_beta   90.00
_cell.angle_gamma   90.00
#
_symmetry.space_group_name_H-M   'P 1'
#
loop_
_entity.id
_entity.type
_entity.pdbx_description
1 polymer ?
#
loop_
_entity_poly.entity_id
_entity_poly.type
_entity_poly.pdbx_seq_one_letter_code
_entity_poly.pdbx_strand_id
1 'polypeptide(L)'
;VPYMNDWSFIGQQHEFRREIPWMDDDAPGFGASYGNFEDKVIAGNRFNYPYVHGTALMKNGYSFVSASAGAVQAGKVDMNNYKVVDMIMGKQAKTKIGRGVAPVKYEVFPVALQKEIAEYCAAGGNLLISGANIGTDLFDSYDVTKEGMEFAKNVLKYSWRTNYATKDGIVKGAPNPFGFGGKFCFNTELNDKVYAVESPDGLVPADKDAYTIFRYDDNNISAGVAYKGAYKTVSLGFPIETLKTQCQIDALVGEIVKFFEEK
;
A
#
# COMPACT_ATOMS: atom_id res chain seq x y z
N VAL A 1 3.22 11.97 8.25
CA VAL A 1 3.06 10.68 7.59
C VAL A 1 3.37 10.86 6.11
N PRO A 2 4.42 10.19 5.59
CA PRO A 2 4.70 10.23 4.17
C PRO A 2 3.55 9.64 3.37
N TYR A 3 3.18 10.34 2.33
CA TYR A 3 2.17 9.91 1.39
C TYR A 3 2.82 9.53 0.07
N MET A 4 2.55 8.33 -0.38
CA MET A 4 3.26 7.72 -1.49
C MET A 4 2.56 7.83 -2.83
N ASN A 5 1.29 8.14 -2.84
CA ASN A 5 0.54 8.28 -4.08
C ASN A 5 0.55 9.71 -4.60
N ASP A 6 1.73 10.28 -4.71
CA ASP A 6 1.92 11.58 -5.32
C ASP A 6 1.55 11.60 -6.80
N TRP A 7 1.53 10.45 -7.41
CA TRP A 7 1.18 10.30 -8.80
C TRP A 7 -0.31 10.16 -9.05
N SER A 8 -1.08 9.89 -8.07
CA SER A 8 -2.51 9.68 -8.14
C SER A 8 -3.02 9.43 -9.57
N PHE A 9 -3.42 8.25 -9.88
CA PHE A 9 -3.72 7.84 -11.25
C PHE A 9 -4.62 8.82 -12.03
N ILE A 10 -5.62 9.40 -11.39
CA ILE A 10 -6.57 10.25 -12.08
C ILE A 10 -5.97 11.60 -12.44
N GLY A 11 -5.41 12.31 -11.48
CA GLY A 11 -4.81 13.61 -11.75
C GLY A 11 -3.67 13.48 -12.74
N GLN A 12 -2.87 12.47 -12.58
CA GLN A 12 -1.75 12.20 -13.46
C GLN A 12 -2.16 11.65 -14.81
N GLN A 13 -3.32 11.08 -14.95
CA GLN A 13 -3.74 10.61 -16.25
C GLN A 13 -3.89 11.76 -17.24
N HIS A 14 -4.35 12.92 -16.81
CA HIS A 14 -4.34 14.13 -17.64
C HIS A 14 -2.93 14.66 -17.88
N GLU A 15 -2.09 14.62 -16.90
CA GLU A 15 -0.68 15.01 -17.04
C GLU A 15 0.08 14.01 -17.90
N PHE A 16 -0.18 12.75 -17.69
CA PHE A 16 0.39 11.66 -18.43
C PHE A 16 0.05 11.76 -19.93
N ARG A 17 -1.17 12.10 -20.29
CA ARG A 17 -1.55 12.36 -21.68
C ARG A 17 -0.85 13.58 -22.28
N ARG A 18 -0.61 14.61 -21.50
CA ARG A 18 0.16 15.78 -21.95
C ARG A 18 1.64 15.49 -22.11
N GLU A 19 2.20 14.72 -21.21
CA GLU A 19 3.62 14.33 -21.28
C GLU A 19 3.90 13.25 -22.32
N ILE A 20 2.91 12.45 -22.63
CA ILE A 20 3.01 11.31 -23.52
C ILE A 20 1.88 11.35 -24.57
N PRO A 21 1.97 12.29 -25.53
CA PRO A 21 0.88 12.55 -26.49
C PRO A 21 0.48 11.34 -27.34
N TRP A 22 1.40 10.40 -27.57
CA TRP A 22 1.09 9.19 -28.34
C TRP A 22 0.13 8.24 -27.64
N MET A 23 -0.16 8.44 -26.36
CA MET A 23 -1.17 7.64 -25.67
C MET A 23 -2.58 7.98 -26.12
N ASP A 24 -2.79 9.21 -26.56
CA ASP A 24 -4.07 9.64 -27.12
C ASP A 24 -4.23 9.16 -28.57
N ASP A 25 -3.14 8.78 -29.20
CA ASP A 25 -3.07 8.33 -30.59
C ASP A 25 -2.85 6.82 -30.64
N ASP A 26 -3.74 6.10 -30.02
CA ASP A 26 -3.59 4.68 -29.82
C ASP A 26 -3.92 3.88 -31.09
N ALA A 27 -2.87 3.41 -31.73
CA ALA A 27 -3.04 2.29 -32.63
C ALA A 27 -3.61 1.07 -31.88
N PRO A 28 -4.57 0.34 -32.44
CA PRO A 28 -5.11 -0.87 -31.85
C PRO A 28 -3.99 -1.80 -31.37
N GLY A 29 -4.05 -2.19 -30.10
CA GLY A 29 -3.05 -3.04 -29.46
C GLY A 29 -1.98 -2.30 -28.65
N PHE A 30 -1.88 -0.97 -28.74
CA PHE A 30 -0.97 -0.17 -27.92
C PHE A 30 -1.67 0.60 -26.82
N GLY A 31 -2.89 1.05 -27.06
CA GLY A 31 -3.68 1.77 -26.09
C GLY A 31 -4.48 0.93 -25.14
N ALA A 32 -4.65 -0.34 -25.44
CA ALA A 32 -5.44 -1.24 -24.61
C ALA A 32 -4.96 -1.28 -23.15
N SER A 33 -3.66 -1.13 -22.90
CA SER A 33 -3.11 -1.04 -21.54
C SER A 33 -3.50 0.25 -20.83
N TYR A 34 -3.63 1.34 -21.56
CA TYR A 34 -4.00 2.64 -20.99
C TYR A 34 -5.50 2.80 -20.84
N GLY A 35 -6.29 2.28 -21.76
CA GLY A 35 -7.73 2.16 -21.63
C GLY A 35 -8.12 1.35 -20.39
N ASN A 36 -7.34 0.33 -20.05
CA ASN A 36 -7.51 -0.42 -18.80
C ASN A 36 -7.27 0.43 -17.54
N PHE A 37 -6.42 1.42 -17.60
CA PHE A 37 -6.23 2.36 -16.50
C PHE A 37 -7.41 3.31 -16.36
N GLU A 38 -7.94 3.82 -17.46
CA GLU A 38 -9.08 4.72 -17.44
C GLU A 38 -10.29 4.06 -16.80
N ASP A 39 -10.58 2.84 -17.16
CA ASP A 39 -11.77 2.13 -16.69
C ASP A 39 -11.64 1.59 -15.25
N LYS A 40 -10.44 1.19 -14.82
CA LYS A 40 -10.26 0.46 -13.56
C LYS A 40 -9.67 1.30 -12.44
N VAL A 41 -8.88 2.29 -12.78
CA VAL A 41 -8.11 3.05 -11.79
C VAL A 41 -8.76 4.37 -11.46
N ILE A 42 -9.51 4.95 -12.37
CA ILE A 42 -10.08 6.28 -12.23
C ILE A 42 -11.38 6.28 -11.43
N ALA A 43 -12.23 5.29 -11.62
CA ALA A 43 -13.53 5.27 -10.96
C ALA A 43 -13.39 5.25 -9.44
N GLY A 44 -13.96 6.28 -8.80
CA GLY A 44 -13.97 6.43 -7.34
C GLY A 44 -12.65 6.84 -6.71
N ASN A 45 -11.59 7.05 -7.49
CA ASN A 45 -10.32 7.51 -6.95
C ASN A 45 -10.30 9.04 -6.86
N ARG A 46 -10.44 9.59 -5.66
CA ARG A 46 -10.52 11.04 -5.38
C ARG A 46 -9.23 11.61 -4.82
N PHE A 47 -8.18 10.79 -4.68
CA PHE A 47 -6.89 11.18 -4.12
C PHE A 47 -6.96 11.86 -2.75
N ASN A 48 -7.95 11.51 -1.97
CA ASN A 48 -8.16 12.04 -0.63
C ASN A 48 -7.59 11.15 0.47
N TYR A 49 -6.65 10.30 0.14
CA TYR A 49 -6.06 9.32 1.06
C TYR A 49 -5.49 9.94 2.33
N PRO A 50 -4.68 11.02 2.27
CA PRO A 50 -4.20 11.67 3.48
C PRO A 50 -5.32 12.21 4.36
N TYR A 51 -6.44 12.63 3.76
CA TYR A 51 -7.63 13.05 4.50
C TYR A 51 -8.30 11.87 5.21
N VAL A 52 -8.45 10.74 4.52
CA VAL A 52 -9.11 9.55 5.07
C VAL A 52 -8.31 8.96 6.24
N HIS A 53 -7.02 8.71 6.04
CA HIS A 53 -6.12 8.22 7.08
C HIS A 53 -5.95 9.24 8.21
N GLY A 54 -5.73 10.50 7.87
CA GLY A 54 -5.56 11.58 8.83
C GLY A 54 -6.79 11.80 9.71
N THR A 55 -7.99 11.69 9.15
CA THR A 55 -9.22 11.76 9.93
C THR A 55 -9.29 10.65 10.98
N ALA A 56 -8.92 9.43 10.60
CA ALA A 56 -8.88 8.30 11.53
C ALA A 56 -7.80 8.48 12.61
N LEU A 57 -6.61 8.98 12.24
CA LEU A 57 -5.55 9.32 13.21
C LEU A 57 -6.02 10.39 14.21
N MET A 58 -6.63 11.48 13.72
CA MET A 58 -7.16 12.55 14.58
C MET A 58 -8.24 12.05 15.54
N LYS A 59 -9.14 11.19 15.09
CA LYS A 59 -10.16 10.56 15.95
C LYS A 59 -9.56 9.68 17.05
N ASN A 60 -8.40 9.07 16.76
CA ASN A 60 -7.66 8.30 17.73
C ASN A 60 -6.68 9.16 18.56
N GLY A 61 -6.76 10.49 18.49
CA GLY A 61 -6.00 11.42 19.34
C GLY A 61 -4.61 11.79 18.82
N TYR A 62 -4.31 11.55 17.54
CA TYR A 62 -2.99 11.81 16.95
C TYR A 62 -3.02 12.95 15.94
N SER A 63 -1.99 13.76 15.96
CA SER A 63 -1.70 14.71 14.89
C SER A 63 -0.81 14.07 13.83
N PHE A 64 -0.84 14.59 12.62
CA PHE A 64 -0.03 14.09 11.50
C PHE A 64 0.46 15.24 10.61
N VAL A 65 1.48 14.95 9.84
CA VAL A 65 1.89 15.71 8.67
C VAL A 65 1.89 14.78 7.47
N SER A 66 1.79 15.32 6.28
CA SER A 66 1.83 14.52 5.05
C SER A 66 2.97 14.99 4.14
N ALA A 67 3.56 14.03 3.43
CA ALA A 67 4.61 14.29 2.47
C ALA A 67 4.47 13.30 1.29
N SER A 68 4.96 13.69 0.12
CA SER A 68 5.06 12.76 -1.00
C SER A 68 6.25 11.82 -0.85
N ALA A 69 6.15 10.66 -1.49
CA ALA A 69 7.28 9.73 -1.60
C ALA A 69 8.51 10.38 -2.24
N GLY A 70 8.27 11.21 -3.27
CA GLY A 70 9.34 11.94 -3.92
C GLY A 70 10.07 12.91 -2.99
N ALA A 71 9.38 13.51 -2.02
CA ALA A 71 10.01 14.36 -1.02
C ALA A 71 10.90 13.56 -0.05
N VAL A 72 10.47 12.36 0.34
CA VAL A 72 11.27 11.44 1.17
C VAL A 72 12.50 10.98 0.39
N GLN A 73 12.31 10.46 -0.82
CA GLN A 73 13.42 9.98 -1.67
C GLN A 73 14.44 11.09 -2.02
N ALA A 74 14.00 12.33 -2.08
CA ALA A 74 14.87 13.49 -2.30
C ALA A 74 15.53 14.02 -1.02
N GLY A 75 15.35 13.36 0.12
CA GLY A 75 15.89 13.79 1.41
C GLY A 75 15.31 15.10 1.95
N LYS A 76 14.17 15.55 1.41
CA LYS A 76 13.50 16.78 1.88
C LYS A 76 12.67 16.54 3.14
N VAL A 77 12.29 15.31 3.39
CA VAL A 77 11.57 14.86 4.58
C VAL A 77 12.31 13.68 5.16
N ASP A 78 12.77 13.83 6.38
CA ASP A 78 13.43 12.77 7.15
C ASP A 78 12.38 12.03 7.99
N MET A 79 12.19 10.75 7.71
CA MET A 79 11.25 9.89 8.44
C MET A 79 11.62 9.73 9.92
N ASN A 80 12.89 9.86 10.27
CA ASN A 80 13.36 9.74 11.67
C ASN A 80 12.81 10.82 12.61
N ASN A 81 12.24 11.89 12.06
CA ASN A 81 11.54 12.91 12.85
C ASN A 81 10.16 12.44 13.37
N TYR A 82 9.70 11.25 12.95
CA TYR A 82 8.36 10.72 13.27
C TYR A 82 8.46 9.34 13.91
N LYS A 83 7.67 9.11 14.96
CA LYS A 83 7.62 7.81 15.65
C LYS A 83 6.94 6.73 14.81
N VAL A 84 5.98 7.13 14.00
CA VAL A 84 5.22 6.24 13.11
C VAL A 84 5.14 6.87 11.73
N VAL A 85 5.38 6.08 10.72
CA VAL A 85 5.18 6.44 9.31
C VAL A 85 4.08 5.56 8.74
N ASP A 86 3.06 6.18 8.18
CA ASP A 86 1.97 5.51 7.46
C ASP A 86 2.20 5.67 5.95
N MET A 87 2.52 4.55 5.30
CA MET A 87 2.77 4.49 3.86
C MET A 87 1.51 4.05 3.13
N ILE A 88 0.85 5.01 2.50
CA ILE A 88 -0.39 4.82 1.77
C ILE A 88 -0.05 4.46 0.31
N MET A 89 -0.07 3.17 -0.03
CA MET A 89 0.35 2.68 -1.34
C MET A 89 -0.82 2.52 -2.32
N GLY A 90 -2.06 2.46 -1.80
CA GLY A 90 -3.26 2.37 -2.64
C GLY A 90 -3.22 1.19 -3.61
N LYS A 91 -3.46 1.47 -4.87
CA LYS A 91 -3.34 0.51 -5.99
C LYS A 91 -2.10 0.76 -6.85
N GLN A 92 -1.11 1.46 -6.31
CA GLN A 92 0.14 1.68 -7.04
C GLN A 92 0.71 0.35 -7.50
N ALA A 93 1.10 0.28 -8.74
CA ALA A 93 1.64 -0.93 -9.35
C ALA A 93 2.72 -0.56 -10.36
N LYS A 94 3.77 -1.31 -10.37
CA LYS A 94 4.85 -1.17 -11.35
C LYS A 94 4.30 -1.30 -12.78
N THR A 95 4.46 -0.26 -13.58
CA THR A 95 3.82 -0.14 -14.89
C THR A 95 4.84 0.22 -15.96
N LYS A 96 4.86 -0.53 -17.05
CA LYS A 96 5.60 -0.16 -18.25
C LYS A 96 4.83 0.91 -19.03
N ILE A 97 5.52 1.99 -19.36
CA ILE A 97 4.96 3.08 -20.16
C ILE A 97 5.66 3.14 -21.52
N GLY A 98 4.88 3.07 -22.60
CA GLY A 98 5.40 3.13 -23.97
C GLY A 98 5.62 1.76 -24.62
N ARG A 99 6.28 1.75 -25.75
CA ARG A 99 6.50 0.58 -26.61
C ARG A 99 7.87 -0.06 -26.38
N GLY A 100 7.97 -1.36 -26.58
CA GLY A 100 9.24 -2.08 -26.55
C GLY A 100 9.88 -2.09 -25.18
N VAL A 101 11.13 -1.68 -25.10
CA VAL A 101 11.86 -1.52 -23.82
C VAL A 101 11.46 -0.17 -23.21
N ALA A 102 10.24 -0.13 -22.68
CA ALA A 102 9.73 1.07 -22.06
C ALA A 102 10.23 1.19 -20.62
N PRO A 103 10.49 2.40 -20.11
CA PRO A 103 10.79 2.58 -18.69
C PRO A 103 9.61 2.12 -17.83
N VAL A 104 9.93 1.63 -16.65
CA VAL A 104 8.94 1.30 -15.62
C VAL A 104 8.70 2.53 -14.77
N LYS A 105 7.44 2.81 -14.48
CA LYS A 105 7.01 3.84 -13.53
C LYS A 105 6.11 3.23 -12.46
N TYR A 106 5.85 4.03 -11.45
CA TYR A 106 4.91 3.71 -10.36
C TYR A 106 5.31 2.47 -9.55
N GLU A 107 6.60 2.28 -9.36
CA GLU A 107 7.09 1.28 -8.42
C GLU A 107 6.58 1.59 -7.02
N VAL A 108 6.10 0.57 -6.33
CA VAL A 108 5.66 0.71 -4.93
C VAL A 108 6.88 0.98 -4.03
N PHE A 109 7.96 0.26 -4.29
CA PHE A 109 9.21 0.37 -3.53
C PHE A 109 10.43 0.63 -4.41
N PRO A 110 10.59 1.83 -4.98
CA PRO A 110 11.84 2.20 -5.64
C PRO A 110 13.05 2.01 -4.72
N VAL A 111 14.20 1.64 -5.27
CA VAL A 111 15.42 1.34 -4.49
C VAL A 111 15.79 2.45 -3.51
N ALA A 112 15.65 3.70 -3.92
CA ALA A 112 15.90 4.84 -3.03
C ALA A 112 14.97 4.83 -1.81
N LEU A 113 13.69 4.50 -2.00
CA LEU A 113 12.73 4.42 -0.92
C LEU A 113 12.98 3.21 -0.02
N GLN A 114 13.36 2.06 -0.58
CA GLN A 114 13.74 0.88 0.20
C GLN A 114 14.86 1.20 1.19
N LYS A 115 15.85 2.00 0.75
CA LYS A 115 16.96 2.44 1.59
C LYS A 115 16.47 3.30 2.76
N GLU A 116 15.68 4.32 2.48
CA GLU A 116 15.13 5.21 3.52
C GLU A 116 14.29 4.43 4.55
N ILE A 117 13.45 3.50 4.08
CA ILE A 117 12.66 2.63 4.97
C ILE A 117 13.57 1.76 5.84
N ALA A 118 14.60 1.16 5.25
CA ALA A 118 15.51 0.28 5.99
C ALA A 118 16.26 1.05 7.08
N GLU A 119 16.73 2.26 6.79
CA GLU A 119 17.40 3.15 7.74
C GLU A 119 16.45 3.58 8.87
N TYR A 120 15.22 3.96 8.53
CA TYR A 120 14.18 4.33 9.49
C TYR A 120 13.82 3.17 10.44
N CYS A 121 13.62 1.96 9.92
CA CYS A 121 13.33 0.78 10.72
C CYS A 121 14.54 0.41 11.59
N ALA A 122 15.76 0.48 11.06
CA ALA A 122 16.98 0.22 11.82
C ALA A 122 17.18 1.21 12.99
N ALA A 123 16.69 2.44 12.84
CA ALA A 123 16.65 3.44 13.90
C ALA A 123 15.52 3.23 14.94
N GLY A 124 14.70 2.19 14.78
CA GLY A 124 13.59 1.87 15.69
C GLY A 124 12.26 2.52 15.32
N GLY A 125 12.13 3.07 14.12
CA GLY A 125 10.89 3.68 13.62
C GLY A 125 9.79 2.64 13.35
N ASN A 126 8.55 2.98 13.62
CA ASN A 126 7.40 2.11 13.41
C ASN A 126 6.74 2.40 12.07
N LEU A 127 6.39 1.35 11.32
CA LEU A 127 5.95 1.46 9.94
C LEU A 127 4.60 0.78 9.71
N LEU A 128 3.61 1.55 9.27
CA LEU A 128 2.39 1.06 8.67
C LEU A 128 2.50 1.13 7.15
N ILE A 129 2.15 0.04 6.47
CA ILE A 129 2.07 0.01 5.01
C ILE A 129 0.73 -0.62 4.62
N SER A 130 -0.03 0.05 3.75
CA SER A 130 -1.27 -0.50 3.20
C SER A 130 -1.35 -0.28 1.70
N GLY A 131 -1.71 -1.34 0.97
CA GLY A 131 -1.84 -1.26 -0.49
C GLY A 131 -2.05 -2.63 -1.14
N ALA A 132 -2.67 -2.62 -2.31
CA ALA A 132 -3.04 -3.84 -3.02
C ALA A 132 -1.84 -4.60 -3.60
N ASN A 133 -0.73 -3.90 -3.94
CA ASN A 133 0.39 -4.50 -4.67
C ASN A 133 1.72 -4.40 -3.89
N ILE A 134 1.68 -4.31 -2.57
CA ILE A 134 2.90 -4.17 -1.76
C ILE A 134 3.78 -5.42 -1.77
N GLY A 135 3.18 -6.59 -1.97
CA GLY A 135 3.91 -7.84 -2.18
C GLY A 135 4.18 -8.09 -3.66
N THR A 136 3.18 -7.92 -4.50
CA THR A 136 3.30 -8.13 -5.96
C THR A 136 4.44 -7.31 -6.56
N ASP A 137 4.65 -6.07 -6.13
CA ASP A 137 5.72 -5.20 -6.63
C ASP A 137 7.11 -5.81 -6.46
N LEU A 138 7.36 -6.47 -5.34
CA LEU A 138 8.66 -7.03 -4.97
C LEU A 138 8.85 -8.49 -5.38
N PHE A 139 7.77 -9.25 -5.66
CA PHE A 139 7.85 -10.68 -5.89
C PHE A 139 7.32 -11.14 -7.26
N ASP A 140 6.40 -10.40 -7.89
CA ASP A 140 5.70 -10.85 -9.10
C ASP A 140 5.39 -9.71 -10.09
N SER A 141 6.32 -8.78 -10.24
CA SER A 141 6.19 -7.65 -11.16
C SER A 141 7.31 -7.64 -12.20
N TYR A 142 7.38 -6.57 -12.99
CA TYR A 142 8.51 -6.35 -13.89
C TYR A 142 9.78 -6.09 -13.08
N ASP A 143 10.89 -6.66 -13.54
CA ASP A 143 12.22 -6.41 -12.99
C ASP A 143 12.35 -6.74 -11.48
N VAL A 144 11.74 -7.87 -11.07
CA VAL A 144 11.91 -8.40 -9.70
C VAL A 144 13.39 -8.68 -9.43
N THR A 145 13.89 -8.18 -8.30
CA THR A 145 15.27 -8.37 -7.86
C THR A 145 15.34 -9.19 -6.59
N LYS A 146 16.46 -9.87 -6.39
CA LYS A 146 16.71 -10.60 -5.15
C LYS A 146 16.77 -9.65 -3.95
N GLU A 147 17.37 -8.49 -4.15
CA GLU A 147 17.51 -7.44 -3.14
C GLU A 147 16.15 -6.91 -2.69
N GLY A 148 15.21 -6.71 -3.63
CA GLY A 148 13.84 -6.31 -3.32
C GLY A 148 13.09 -7.37 -2.50
N MET A 149 13.24 -8.64 -2.86
CA MET A 149 12.65 -9.74 -2.07
C MET A 149 13.27 -9.84 -0.67
N GLU A 150 14.58 -9.64 -0.55
CA GLU A 150 15.28 -9.62 0.74
C GLU A 150 14.88 -8.42 1.59
N PHE A 151 14.67 -7.24 0.98
CA PHE A 151 14.11 -6.07 1.65
C PHE A 151 12.75 -6.39 2.27
N ALA A 152 11.83 -6.99 1.52
CA ALA A 152 10.53 -7.38 2.05
C ALA A 152 10.66 -8.33 3.26
N LYS A 153 11.49 -9.36 3.16
CA LYS A 153 11.65 -10.37 4.21
C LYS A 153 12.39 -9.85 5.44
N ASN A 154 13.46 -9.08 5.23
CA ASN A 154 14.36 -8.69 6.31
C ASN A 154 13.96 -7.36 6.98
N VAL A 155 13.33 -6.44 6.23
CA VAL A 155 12.93 -5.12 6.72
C VAL A 155 11.43 -5.07 6.98
N LEU A 156 10.61 -5.39 5.96
CA LEU A 156 9.14 -5.33 6.10
C LEU A 156 8.56 -6.55 6.84
N LYS A 157 9.34 -7.63 6.96
CA LYS A 157 9.02 -8.84 7.73
C LYS A 157 7.90 -9.69 7.14
N TYR A 158 7.64 -9.54 5.83
CA TYR A 158 6.73 -10.41 5.11
C TYR A 158 7.34 -10.99 3.84
N SER A 159 6.73 -12.05 3.35
CA SER A 159 6.87 -12.60 2.01
C SER A 159 5.52 -12.54 1.31
N TRP A 160 5.51 -12.71 0.01
CA TRP A 160 4.32 -12.70 -0.81
C TRP A 160 3.85 -14.14 -1.12
N ARG A 161 2.55 -14.33 -1.23
CA ARG A 161 1.93 -15.59 -1.57
C ARG A 161 1.24 -15.55 -2.93
N THR A 162 0.44 -14.52 -3.17
CA THR A 162 -0.35 -14.36 -4.40
C THR A 162 -0.92 -12.95 -4.48
N ASN A 163 -1.19 -12.48 -5.68
CA ASN A 163 -2.13 -11.41 -5.95
C ASN A 163 -3.56 -11.96 -6.08
N TYR A 164 -4.54 -11.11 -6.31
CA TYR A 164 -5.97 -11.50 -6.39
C TYR A 164 -6.40 -12.39 -5.22
N ALA A 165 -5.91 -12.08 -4.03
CA ALA A 165 -6.03 -12.94 -2.86
C ALA A 165 -7.46 -13.08 -2.31
N THR A 166 -8.40 -12.24 -2.71
CA THR A 166 -9.84 -12.36 -2.39
C THR A 166 -10.69 -11.73 -3.49
N LYS A 167 -11.96 -12.12 -3.54
CA LYS A 167 -12.97 -11.54 -4.44
C LYS A 167 -14.02 -10.72 -3.70
N ASP A 168 -14.28 -11.02 -2.45
CA ASP A 168 -15.35 -10.38 -1.67
C ASP A 168 -14.89 -9.18 -0.84
N GLY A 169 -13.58 -8.99 -0.70
CA GLY A 169 -12.99 -7.88 0.04
C GLY A 169 -13.23 -7.94 1.55
N ILE A 170 -13.60 -9.09 2.08
CA ILE A 170 -13.83 -9.26 3.51
C ILE A 170 -12.55 -9.78 4.19
N VAL A 171 -12.13 -9.11 5.23
CA VAL A 171 -11.01 -9.53 6.09
C VAL A 171 -11.47 -9.72 7.53
N LYS A 172 -10.93 -10.74 8.20
CA LYS A 172 -11.19 -11.06 9.59
C LYS A 172 -9.92 -11.20 10.39
N GLY A 173 -9.96 -10.84 11.65
CA GLY A 173 -8.86 -11.03 12.58
C GLY A 173 -8.42 -12.49 12.64
N ALA A 174 -7.12 -12.72 12.64
CA ALA A 174 -6.51 -14.02 12.85
C ALA A 174 -5.98 -14.13 14.29
N PRO A 175 -5.86 -15.33 14.85
CA PRO A 175 -5.17 -15.50 16.14
C PRO A 175 -3.75 -14.94 16.06
N ASN A 176 -3.43 -13.97 16.91
CA ASN A 176 -2.14 -13.30 16.97
C ASN A 176 -1.87 -12.79 18.40
N PRO A 177 -0.59 -12.61 18.80
CA PRO A 177 -0.25 -12.16 20.14
C PRO A 177 -0.43 -10.65 20.37
N PHE A 178 -0.80 -9.89 19.33
CA PHE A 178 -0.82 -8.42 19.34
C PHE A 178 -2.22 -7.83 19.58
N GLY A 179 -3.25 -8.67 19.65
CA GLY A 179 -4.61 -8.24 19.94
C GLY A 179 -5.37 -7.66 18.74
N PHE A 180 -4.86 -7.81 17.51
CA PHE A 180 -5.61 -7.47 16.31
C PHE A 180 -6.82 -8.39 16.15
N GLY A 181 -7.96 -7.81 15.79
CA GLY A 181 -9.22 -8.55 15.65
C GLY A 181 -10.21 -7.87 14.73
N GLY A 182 -11.48 -8.21 14.91
CA GLY A 182 -12.56 -7.60 14.13
C GLY A 182 -12.76 -8.17 12.74
N LYS A 183 -13.72 -7.56 12.05
CA LYS A 183 -14.06 -7.88 10.66
C LYS A 183 -14.22 -6.57 9.89
N PHE A 184 -13.54 -6.46 8.77
CA PHE A 184 -13.53 -5.28 7.92
C PHE A 184 -13.91 -5.66 6.49
N CYS A 185 -14.42 -4.70 5.73
CA CYS A 185 -14.79 -4.92 4.34
C CYS A 185 -14.30 -3.75 3.51
N PHE A 186 -13.44 -4.02 2.53
CA PHE A 186 -13.00 -3.04 1.56
C PHE A 186 -13.78 -3.16 0.24
N ASN A 187 -13.68 -2.12 -0.56
CA ASN A 187 -14.43 -2.03 -1.81
C ASN A 187 -13.78 -2.85 -2.93
N THR A 188 -14.55 -3.74 -3.54
CA THR A 188 -14.15 -4.56 -4.70
C THR A 188 -14.94 -4.25 -5.96
N GLU A 189 -15.90 -3.32 -5.89
CA GLU A 189 -16.80 -2.99 -6.97
C GLU A 189 -16.58 -1.57 -7.48
N LEU A 190 -16.77 -1.36 -8.76
CA LEU A 190 -16.71 -0.03 -9.36
C LEU A 190 -17.81 0.87 -8.82
N ASN A 191 -17.45 1.99 -8.28
CA ASN A 191 -18.38 3.05 -7.86
C ASN A 191 -17.69 4.41 -7.90
N ASP A 192 -18.47 5.48 -7.75
CA ASP A 192 -18.01 6.86 -7.84
C ASP A 192 -17.42 7.43 -6.55
N LYS A 193 -17.44 6.67 -5.45
CA LYS A 193 -17.04 7.14 -4.12
C LYS A 193 -15.66 6.64 -3.71
N VAL A 194 -15.41 5.36 -3.93
CA VAL A 194 -14.18 4.67 -3.52
C VAL A 194 -13.77 3.74 -4.64
N TYR A 195 -12.52 3.76 -5.03
CA TYR A 195 -12.01 2.88 -6.07
C TYR A 195 -12.09 1.39 -5.68
N ALA A 196 -12.24 0.55 -6.68
CA ALA A 196 -12.25 -0.90 -6.48
C ALA A 196 -10.84 -1.46 -6.28
N VAL A 197 -10.71 -2.43 -5.40
CA VAL A 197 -9.49 -3.22 -5.20
C VAL A 197 -9.69 -4.58 -5.85
N GLU A 198 -9.18 -4.75 -7.05
CA GLU A 198 -9.38 -5.98 -7.84
C GLU A 198 -8.36 -7.07 -7.50
N SER A 199 -7.14 -6.66 -7.12
CA SER A 199 -6.01 -7.56 -6.94
C SER A 199 -5.27 -7.33 -5.62
N PRO A 200 -5.93 -7.54 -4.47
CA PRO A 200 -5.25 -7.42 -3.18
C PRO A 200 -4.22 -8.54 -2.99
N ASP A 201 -3.14 -8.23 -2.28
CA ASP A 201 -2.06 -9.17 -2.01
C ASP A 201 -2.35 -10.12 -0.84
N GLY A 202 -1.94 -11.36 -1.01
CA GLY A 202 -1.76 -12.31 0.08
C GLY A 202 -0.32 -12.25 0.61
N LEU A 203 -0.16 -11.95 1.88
CA LEU A 203 1.13 -11.82 2.55
C LEU A 203 1.38 -13.01 3.48
N VAL A 204 2.65 -13.33 3.74
CA VAL A 204 3.05 -14.39 4.67
C VAL A 204 4.11 -13.84 5.62
N PRO A 205 4.03 -14.10 6.93
CA PRO A 205 5.10 -13.73 7.85
C PRO A 205 6.45 -14.31 7.42
N ALA A 206 7.50 -13.50 7.45
CA ALA A 206 8.87 -13.89 7.05
C ALA A 206 9.88 -13.84 8.20
N ASP A 207 9.43 -13.62 9.42
CA ASP A 207 10.25 -13.59 10.62
C ASP A 207 9.53 -14.37 11.75
N LYS A 208 10.28 -14.93 12.69
CA LYS A 208 9.73 -15.69 13.83
C LYS A 208 8.84 -14.83 14.76
N ASP A 209 9.10 -13.52 14.79
CA ASP A 209 8.37 -12.54 15.59
C ASP A 209 7.34 -11.75 14.75
N ALA A 210 7.08 -12.22 13.51
CA ALA A 210 6.04 -11.73 12.64
C ALA A 210 4.84 -12.68 12.62
N TYR A 211 3.64 -12.12 12.63
CA TYR A 211 2.40 -12.91 12.70
C TYR A 211 1.39 -12.41 11.68
N THR A 212 0.61 -13.34 11.13
CA THR A 212 -0.63 -13.00 10.41
C THR A 212 -1.62 -12.39 11.39
N ILE A 213 -2.05 -11.15 11.13
CA ILE A 213 -3.02 -10.44 11.95
C ILE A 213 -4.43 -10.46 11.36
N PHE A 214 -4.53 -10.53 10.04
CA PHE A 214 -5.80 -10.63 9.31
C PHE A 214 -5.73 -11.69 8.22
N ARG A 215 -6.90 -12.28 7.91
CA ARG A 215 -7.09 -13.22 6.81
C ARG A 215 -8.29 -12.84 5.97
N TYR A 216 -8.22 -13.10 4.67
CA TYR A 216 -9.37 -13.03 3.79
C TYR A 216 -10.40 -14.09 4.15
N ASP A 217 -11.67 -13.70 4.19
CA ASP A 217 -12.75 -14.55 4.74
C ASP A 217 -13.09 -15.73 3.82
N ASP A 218 -13.05 -15.51 2.51
CA ASP A 218 -13.42 -16.49 1.49
C ASP A 218 -12.44 -17.67 1.35
N ASN A 219 -11.16 -17.49 1.68
CA ASN A 219 -10.15 -18.52 1.39
C ASN A 219 -9.07 -18.67 2.48
N ASN A 220 -9.15 -17.88 3.53
CA ASN A 220 -8.24 -17.91 4.67
C ASN A 220 -6.76 -17.55 4.37
N ILE A 221 -6.49 -16.94 3.20
CA ILE A 221 -5.17 -16.40 2.87
C ILE A 221 -4.88 -15.24 3.82
N SER A 222 -3.62 -15.09 4.25
CA SER A 222 -3.20 -13.97 5.11
C SER A 222 -3.29 -12.65 4.35
N ALA A 223 -4.06 -11.71 4.90
CA ALA A 223 -4.32 -10.38 4.36
C ALA A 223 -3.43 -9.30 4.98
N GLY A 224 -2.80 -9.60 6.11
CA GLY A 224 -1.94 -8.66 6.81
C GLY A 224 -0.99 -9.34 7.79
N VAL A 225 0.18 -8.74 7.93
CA VAL A 225 1.27 -9.21 8.79
C VAL A 225 1.70 -8.08 9.69
N ALA A 226 1.88 -8.37 10.99
CA ALA A 226 2.52 -7.47 11.94
C ALA A 226 3.77 -8.12 12.54
N TYR A 227 4.76 -7.30 12.82
CA TYR A 227 6.02 -7.67 13.44
C TYR A 227 6.30 -6.78 14.65
N LYS A 228 6.79 -7.37 15.74
CA LYS A 228 7.24 -6.66 16.96
C LYS A 228 8.61 -7.17 17.38
N GLY A 229 9.62 -6.35 17.18
CA GLY A 229 11.02 -6.63 17.54
C GLY A 229 11.77 -5.35 17.88
N ALA A 230 12.92 -5.14 17.26
CA ALA A 230 13.68 -3.90 17.40
C ALA A 230 12.92 -2.66 16.91
N TYR A 231 12.00 -2.84 16.03
CA TYR A 231 11.00 -1.90 15.53
C TYR A 231 9.69 -2.65 15.32
N LYS A 232 8.64 -1.95 14.91
CA LYS A 232 7.36 -2.59 14.62
C LYS A 232 6.91 -2.27 13.21
N THR A 233 6.33 -3.27 12.55
CA THR A 233 5.67 -3.07 11.25
C THR A 233 4.26 -3.63 11.27
N VAL A 234 3.38 -2.99 10.52
CA VAL A 234 2.08 -3.50 10.10
C VAL A 234 1.99 -3.37 8.59
N SER A 235 1.84 -4.49 7.89
CA SER A 235 1.71 -4.54 6.44
C SER A 235 0.37 -5.16 6.06
N LEU A 236 -0.45 -4.42 5.32
CA LEU A 236 -1.78 -4.84 4.88
C LEU A 236 -1.79 -4.97 3.35
N GLY A 237 -2.13 -6.15 2.85
CA GLY A 237 -2.23 -6.44 1.40
C GLY A 237 -3.46 -5.82 0.73
N PHE A 238 -4.12 -4.87 1.39
CA PHE A 238 -5.25 -4.08 0.91
C PHE A 238 -5.15 -2.64 1.41
N PRO A 239 -5.66 -1.66 0.65
CA PRO A 239 -5.65 -0.25 1.05
C PRO A 239 -6.67 0.05 2.15
N ILE A 240 -6.27 0.70 3.22
CA ILE A 240 -7.14 1.08 4.35
C ILE A 240 -8.23 2.04 3.91
N GLU A 241 -7.92 3.00 3.05
CA GLU A 241 -8.84 4.03 2.56
C GLU A 241 -10.01 3.46 1.75
N THR A 242 -9.94 2.19 1.37
CA THR A 242 -11.03 1.51 0.62
C THR A 242 -12.02 0.78 1.50
N LEU A 243 -11.83 0.78 2.82
CA LEU A 243 -12.82 0.23 3.74
C LEU A 243 -14.16 0.95 3.59
N LYS A 244 -15.25 0.18 3.57
CA LYS A 244 -16.59 0.65 3.16
C LYS A 244 -17.16 1.74 4.07
N THR A 245 -16.68 1.88 5.31
CA THR A 245 -17.16 2.90 6.23
C THR A 245 -16.03 3.55 7.01
N GLN A 246 -16.18 4.84 7.31
CA GLN A 246 -15.22 5.56 8.14
C GLN A 246 -15.07 4.92 9.54
N CYS A 247 -16.13 4.36 10.09
CA CYS A 247 -16.08 3.67 11.38
C CYS A 247 -15.12 2.45 11.35
N GLN A 248 -15.09 1.71 10.24
CA GLN A 248 -14.14 0.60 10.07
C GLN A 248 -12.70 1.11 9.95
N ILE A 249 -12.49 2.22 9.24
CA ILE A 249 -11.17 2.86 9.11
C ILE A 249 -10.69 3.33 10.49
N ASP A 250 -11.53 4.03 11.22
CA ASP A 250 -11.22 4.55 12.55
C ASP A 250 -10.87 3.41 13.53
N ALA A 251 -11.62 2.31 13.48
CA ALA A 251 -11.40 1.15 14.34
C ALA A 251 -10.07 0.44 14.00
N LEU A 252 -9.81 0.18 12.71
CA LEU A 252 -8.58 -0.47 12.27
C LEU A 252 -7.35 0.39 12.59
N VAL A 253 -7.40 1.69 12.30
CA VAL A 253 -6.32 2.62 12.63
C VAL A 253 -6.10 2.68 14.15
N GLY A 254 -7.17 2.65 14.93
CA GLY A 254 -7.09 2.59 16.40
C GLY A 254 -6.36 1.34 16.92
N GLU A 255 -6.63 0.17 16.36
CA GLU A 255 -5.91 -1.07 16.69
C GLU A 255 -4.41 -0.96 16.32
N ILE A 256 -4.11 -0.42 15.16
CA ILE A 256 -2.74 -0.25 14.67
C ILE A 256 -1.95 0.73 15.57
N VAL A 257 -2.54 1.86 15.89
CA VAL A 257 -1.90 2.84 16.77
C VAL A 257 -1.64 2.26 18.15
N LYS A 258 -2.64 1.57 18.74
CA LYS A 258 -2.48 0.89 20.02
C LYS A 258 -1.30 -0.09 19.98
N PHE A 259 -1.19 -0.90 18.93
CA PHE A 259 -0.07 -1.83 18.74
C PHE A 259 1.28 -1.09 18.72
N PHE A 260 1.37 0.05 18.04
CA PHE A 260 2.62 0.81 17.99
C PHE A 260 3.00 1.44 19.34
N GLU A 261 2.05 1.75 20.19
CA GLU A 261 2.28 2.33 21.51
C GLU A 261 2.64 1.29 22.60
N GLU A 262 2.25 0.05 22.41
CA GLU A 262 2.62 -1.01 23.36
C GLU A 262 4.15 -1.14 23.46
N LYS A 263 4.65 -1.16 24.69
CA LYS A 263 6.08 -1.34 24.96
C LYS A 263 6.56 -2.76 24.67
#